data_bab8f02b03ed8df4f21bb9334788fc77
#
_entry.id   bab8f02b03ed8df4f21bb9334788fc77
#
_cell.length_a   1.000
_cell.length_b   1.000
_cell.length_c   1.000
_cell.angle_alpha   90.00
_cell.angle_beta   90.00
_cell.angle_gamma   90.00
#
_symmetry.space_group_name_H-M   'P 1'
#
loop_
_entity.id
_entity.type
_entity.pdbx_description
1 polymer ?
#
loop_
_entity_poly.entity_id
_entity_poly.type
_entity_poly.pdbx_seq_one_letter_code
_entity_poly.pdbx_strand_id
1 'polypeptide(L)'
;MRRSEQREHIFKLLFMTQFNSEDEMSDQVSMYFETLGELEEKDQEAMQEKYQKILEKLDEIDQILNDYSRGWKTSRMSRVDLTALRLAVYEMKFDEDVPVGVAINEAVELAKMFGGDDSGSFVNGILGKIASGKKDSGEAPKRRRQTHQAKIIIRSSKKDAPKSETKAEPEENSDN
;
A
#
# COMPACT_ATOMS: atom_id res chain seq x y z
N MET A 1 9.82 20.47 -4.78
CA MET A 1 9.36 19.05 -4.69
C MET A 1 7.88 18.94 -5.03
N ARG A 2 7.44 17.87 -5.68
CA ARG A 2 6.01 17.65 -5.97
C ARG A 2 5.23 17.27 -4.69
N ARG A 3 3.95 17.61 -4.63
CA ARG A 3 3.10 17.29 -3.45
C ARG A 3 2.97 15.79 -3.19
N SER A 4 2.96 14.97 -4.23
CA SER A 4 2.96 13.49 -4.08
C SER A 4 4.26 12.96 -3.47
N GLU A 5 5.40 13.54 -3.82
CA GLU A 5 6.70 13.19 -3.23
C GLU A 5 6.78 13.60 -1.76
N GLN A 6 6.33 14.82 -1.43
CA GLN A 6 6.25 15.25 -0.03
C GLN A 6 5.38 14.31 0.80
N ARG A 7 4.25 13.88 0.22
CA ARG A 7 3.33 12.94 0.88
C ARG A 7 3.96 11.57 1.11
N GLU A 8 4.75 11.08 0.17
CA GLU A 8 5.52 9.84 0.33
C GLU A 8 6.56 9.95 1.46
N HIS A 9 7.26 11.06 1.57
CA HIS A 9 8.21 11.30 2.67
C HIS A 9 7.49 11.40 4.02
N ILE A 10 6.38 12.11 4.09
CA ILE A 10 5.56 12.19 5.32
C ILE A 10 5.04 10.79 5.71
N PHE A 11 4.59 10.00 4.73
CA PHE A 11 4.19 8.61 4.96
C PHE A 11 5.31 7.78 5.59
N LYS A 12 6.54 7.88 5.06
CA LYS A 12 7.71 7.17 5.61
C LYS A 12 8.03 7.60 7.04
N LEU A 13 7.96 8.88 7.35
CA LEU A 13 8.13 9.41 8.71
C LEU A 13 7.06 8.87 9.65
N LEU A 14 5.79 8.91 9.25
CA LEU A 14 4.69 8.36 10.04
C LEU A 14 4.80 6.84 10.23
N PHE A 15 5.27 6.11 9.22
CA PHE A 15 5.50 4.69 9.34
C PHE A 15 6.55 4.37 10.40
N MET A 16 7.64 5.13 10.45
CA MET A 16 8.71 4.94 11.45
C MET A 16 8.22 5.15 12.89
N THR A 17 7.21 5.99 13.13
CA THR A 17 6.66 6.22 14.48
C THR A 17 6.07 4.95 15.12
N GLN A 18 5.72 3.95 14.32
CA GLN A 18 5.17 2.70 14.82
C GLN A 18 6.23 1.75 15.37
N PHE A 19 7.51 2.05 15.18
CA PHE A 19 8.65 1.21 15.56
C PHE A 19 9.61 1.89 16.53
N ASN A 20 9.46 3.19 16.74
CA ASN A 20 10.36 3.99 17.57
C ASN A 20 9.56 4.74 18.61
N SER A 21 10.17 4.97 19.77
CA SER A 21 9.61 5.86 20.80
C SER A 21 9.64 7.32 20.33
N GLU A 22 8.89 8.16 21.01
CA GLU A 22 8.85 9.60 20.71
C GLU A 22 10.25 10.25 20.80
N ASP A 23 11.02 9.88 21.83
CA ASP A 23 12.40 10.38 22.00
C ASP A 23 13.32 9.94 20.84
N GLU A 24 13.21 8.69 20.40
CA GLU A 24 13.99 8.16 19.27
C GLU A 24 13.61 8.82 17.94
N MET A 25 12.33 9.17 17.78
CA MET A 25 11.85 9.78 16.53
C MET A 25 12.46 11.15 16.24
N SER A 26 12.85 11.92 17.24
CA SER A 26 13.53 13.19 17.02
C SER A 26 14.83 13.02 16.23
N ASP A 27 15.64 12.05 16.63
CA ASP A 27 16.88 11.73 15.94
C ASP A 27 16.61 11.07 14.57
N GLN A 28 15.62 10.18 14.49
CA GLN A 28 15.25 9.51 13.25
C GLN A 28 14.76 10.49 12.16
N VAL A 29 13.98 11.49 12.53
CA VAL A 29 13.52 12.54 11.61
C VAL A 29 14.70 13.33 11.06
N SER A 30 15.62 13.74 11.93
CA SER A 30 16.83 14.47 11.51
C SER A 30 17.68 13.65 10.55
N MET A 31 17.98 12.41 10.91
CA MET A 31 18.72 11.48 10.06
C MET A 31 18.02 11.22 8.73
N TYR A 32 16.69 11.09 8.74
CA TYR A 32 15.93 10.87 7.52
C TYR A 32 16.12 12.02 6.53
N PHE A 33 15.98 13.28 6.99
CA PHE A 33 16.16 14.44 6.12
C PHE A 33 17.60 14.57 5.61
N GLU A 34 18.61 14.22 6.41
CA GLU A 34 20.00 14.16 5.97
C GLU A 34 20.20 13.18 4.80
N THR A 35 19.50 12.06 4.79
CA THR A 35 19.59 11.07 3.70
C THR A 35 18.99 11.55 2.37
N LEU A 36 18.13 12.55 2.40
CA LEU A 36 17.49 13.09 1.19
C LEU A 36 18.40 14.06 0.42
N GLY A 37 19.54 14.45 1.00
CA GLY A 37 20.51 15.33 0.37
C GLY A 37 20.03 16.78 0.27
N GLU A 38 20.26 17.42 -0.88
CA GLU A 38 19.88 18.81 -1.10
C GLU A 38 18.37 18.97 -1.27
N LEU A 39 17.68 19.31 -0.16
CA LEU A 39 16.29 19.73 -0.15
C LEU A 39 16.19 21.25 -0.06
N GLU A 40 15.19 21.82 -0.71
CA GLU A 40 14.83 23.20 -0.42
C GLU A 40 14.28 23.29 1.02
N GLU A 41 14.79 24.24 1.79
CA GLU A 41 14.41 24.44 3.19
C GLU A 41 12.88 24.51 3.40
N LYS A 42 12.19 25.22 2.48
CA LYS A 42 10.73 25.32 2.50
C LYS A 42 10.00 23.99 2.37
N ASP A 43 10.56 23.05 1.57
CA ASP A 43 9.96 21.71 1.38
C ASP A 43 10.18 20.86 2.64
N GLN A 44 11.35 20.95 3.26
CA GLN A 44 11.65 20.28 4.51
C GLN A 44 10.76 20.79 5.63
N GLU A 45 10.65 22.10 5.80
CA GLU A 45 9.79 22.73 6.80
C GLU A 45 8.32 22.33 6.63
N ALA A 46 7.81 22.36 5.39
CA ALA A 46 6.43 21.96 5.10
C ALA A 46 6.15 20.51 5.47
N MET A 47 7.09 19.60 5.18
CA MET A 47 6.97 18.18 5.54
C MET A 47 7.03 17.96 7.05
N GLN A 48 7.94 18.63 7.74
CA GLN A 48 8.07 18.55 9.20
C GLN A 48 6.83 19.11 9.90
N GLU A 49 6.34 20.26 9.46
CA GLU A 49 5.14 20.87 10.01
C GLU A 49 3.92 19.97 9.85
N LYS A 50 3.70 19.42 8.66
CA LYS A 50 2.58 18.51 8.40
C LYS A 50 2.70 17.22 9.21
N TYR A 51 3.89 16.63 9.25
CA TYR A 51 4.16 15.47 10.08
C TYR A 51 3.80 15.72 11.54
N GLN A 52 4.25 16.84 12.11
CA GLN A 52 3.98 17.22 13.51
C GLN A 52 2.48 17.41 13.76
N LYS A 53 1.79 18.11 12.88
CA LYS A 53 0.34 18.31 12.96
C LYS A 53 -0.44 17.00 12.92
N ILE A 54 0.02 16.01 12.15
CA ILE A 54 -0.59 14.69 12.13
C ILE A 54 -0.40 13.98 13.47
N LEU A 55 0.79 14.04 14.07
CA LEU A 55 1.05 13.44 15.37
C LEU A 55 0.16 14.04 16.47
N GLU A 56 -0.04 15.37 16.46
CA GLU A 56 -0.91 16.05 17.41
C GLU A 56 -2.38 15.62 17.31
N LYS A 57 -2.80 15.15 16.13
CA LYS A 57 -4.17 14.68 15.84
C LYS A 57 -4.33 13.17 15.87
N LEU A 58 -3.30 12.42 16.22
CA LEU A 58 -3.27 10.97 16.04
C LEU A 58 -4.41 10.25 16.78
N ASP A 59 -4.72 10.65 18.00
CA ASP A 59 -5.79 10.05 18.79
C ASP A 59 -7.17 10.29 18.15
N GLU A 60 -7.42 11.51 17.66
CA GLU A 60 -8.65 11.85 16.95
C GLU A 60 -8.76 11.07 15.62
N ILE A 61 -7.65 10.95 14.91
CA ILE A 61 -7.57 10.20 13.64
C ILE A 61 -7.87 8.73 13.89
N ASP A 62 -7.25 8.12 14.87
CA ASP A 62 -7.47 6.71 15.22
C ASP A 62 -8.90 6.46 15.70
N GLN A 63 -9.50 7.40 16.42
CA GLN A 63 -10.91 7.33 16.82
C GLN A 63 -11.83 7.33 15.59
N ILE A 64 -11.57 8.20 14.62
CA ILE A 64 -12.34 8.25 13.36
C ILE A 64 -12.19 6.91 12.62
N LEU A 65 -10.97 6.40 12.50
CA LEU A 65 -10.72 5.11 11.84
C LEU A 65 -11.48 3.97 12.53
N ASN A 66 -11.45 3.89 13.85
CA ASN A 66 -12.16 2.85 14.60
C ASN A 66 -13.69 2.98 14.48
N ASP A 67 -14.21 4.19 14.37
CA ASP A 67 -15.65 4.44 14.19
C ASP A 67 -16.17 3.97 12.83
N TYR A 68 -15.34 4.03 11.79
CA TYR A 68 -15.70 3.66 10.42
C TYR A 68 -15.19 2.28 9.99
N SER A 69 -14.42 1.60 10.81
CA SER A 69 -13.85 0.29 10.52
C SER A 69 -14.03 -0.69 11.68
N ARG A 70 -15.25 -0.80 12.21
CA ARG A 70 -15.57 -1.60 13.41
C ARG A 70 -15.13 -3.07 13.31
N GLY A 71 -15.15 -3.66 12.13
CA GLY A 71 -14.65 -5.01 11.87
C GLY A 71 -13.13 -5.14 11.86
N TRP A 72 -12.41 -4.01 11.75
CA TRP A 72 -10.97 -3.91 11.63
C TRP A 72 -10.44 -2.73 12.44
N LYS A 73 -10.25 -2.94 13.73
CA LYS A 73 -9.66 -1.92 14.60
C LYS A 73 -8.24 -1.56 14.14
N THR A 74 -7.81 -0.33 14.42
CA THR A 74 -6.46 0.14 14.10
C THR A 74 -5.35 -0.79 14.59
N SER A 75 -5.55 -1.44 15.75
CA SER A 75 -4.63 -2.42 16.32
C SER A 75 -4.46 -3.71 15.48
N ARG A 76 -5.38 -3.97 14.55
CA ARG A 76 -5.37 -5.16 13.68
C ARG A 76 -4.99 -4.84 12.23
N MET A 77 -4.88 -3.57 11.88
CA MET A 77 -4.47 -3.14 10.55
C MET A 77 -2.98 -3.40 10.33
N SER A 78 -2.59 -3.67 9.07
CA SER A 78 -1.19 -3.64 8.73
C SER A 78 -0.62 -2.25 9.00
N ARG A 79 0.66 -2.16 9.32
CA ARG A 79 1.31 -0.87 9.62
C ARG A 79 1.34 0.07 8.42
N VAL A 80 1.44 -0.49 7.21
CA VAL A 80 1.36 0.27 5.95
C VAL A 80 -0.03 0.85 5.77
N ASP A 81 -1.07 0.03 5.88
CA ASP A 81 -2.46 0.46 5.71
C ASP A 81 -2.85 1.51 6.75
N LEU A 82 -2.47 1.29 8.00
CA LEU A 82 -2.72 2.25 9.08
C LEU A 82 -2.03 3.59 8.82
N THR A 83 -0.80 3.57 8.34
CA THR A 83 -0.06 4.80 8.01
C THR A 83 -0.74 5.57 6.88
N ALA A 84 -1.11 4.89 5.79
CA ALA A 84 -1.82 5.50 4.67
C ALA A 84 -3.17 6.10 5.11
N LEU A 85 -3.92 5.36 5.94
CA LEU A 85 -5.19 5.81 6.49
C LEU A 85 -5.05 7.02 7.41
N ARG A 86 -4.06 7.03 8.30
CA ARG A 86 -3.79 8.16 9.20
C ARG A 86 -3.48 9.44 8.42
N LEU A 87 -2.61 9.35 7.43
CA LEU A 87 -2.27 10.48 6.58
C LEU A 87 -3.49 11.01 5.83
N ALA A 88 -4.27 10.12 5.21
CA ALA A 88 -5.46 10.50 4.45
C ALA A 88 -6.55 11.11 5.35
N VAL A 89 -6.82 10.54 6.51
CA VAL A 89 -7.82 11.07 7.45
C VAL A 89 -7.42 12.47 7.92
N TYR A 90 -6.13 12.68 8.19
CA TYR A 90 -5.65 14.03 8.48
C TYR A 90 -5.95 15.00 7.33
N GLU A 91 -5.59 14.65 6.10
CA GLU A 91 -5.84 15.48 4.93
C GLU A 91 -7.33 15.72 4.69
N MET A 92 -8.17 14.71 4.89
CA MET A 92 -9.62 14.83 4.68
C MET A 92 -10.34 15.69 5.72
N LYS A 93 -9.86 15.70 6.96
CA LYS A 93 -10.58 16.30 8.11
C LYS A 93 -9.94 17.56 8.66
N PHE A 94 -8.63 17.74 8.50
CA PHE A 94 -7.85 18.78 9.15
C PHE A 94 -7.01 19.64 8.18
N ASP A 95 -6.94 19.28 6.92
CA ASP A 95 -6.17 20.02 5.91
C ASP A 95 -7.11 20.50 4.80
N GLU A 96 -7.49 21.77 4.88
CA GLU A 96 -8.44 22.38 3.92
C GLU A 96 -7.84 22.56 2.52
N ASP A 97 -6.51 22.53 2.41
CA ASP A 97 -5.80 22.69 1.14
C ASP A 97 -5.79 21.42 0.27
N VAL A 98 -6.22 20.28 0.84
CA VAL A 98 -6.25 19.00 0.14
C VAL A 98 -7.71 18.58 -0.13
N PRO A 99 -8.13 18.51 -1.39
CA PRO A 99 -9.43 17.96 -1.73
C PRO A 99 -9.57 16.49 -1.27
N VAL A 100 -10.75 16.13 -0.76
CA VAL A 100 -11.02 14.78 -0.22
C VAL A 100 -10.70 13.68 -1.24
N GLY A 101 -11.06 13.86 -2.50
CA GLY A 101 -10.76 12.90 -3.56
C GLY A 101 -9.26 12.71 -3.80
N VAL A 102 -8.49 13.78 -3.67
CA VAL A 102 -7.02 13.73 -3.78
C VAL A 102 -6.42 12.97 -2.60
N ALA A 103 -6.86 13.27 -1.39
CA ALA A 103 -6.39 12.56 -0.19
C ALA A 103 -6.63 11.04 -0.28
N ILE A 104 -7.81 10.63 -0.75
CA ILE A 104 -8.15 9.22 -0.94
C ILE A 104 -7.27 8.57 -2.02
N ASN A 105 -7.17 9.19 -3.20
CA ASN A 105 -6.40 8.61 -4.30
C ASN A 105 -4.91 8.46 -3.96
N GLU A 106 -4.31 9.46 -3.33
CA GLU A 106 -2.91 9.42 -2.92
C GLU A 106 -2.65 8.35 -1.85
N ALA A 107 -3.56 8.19 -0.89
CA ALA A 107 -3.45 7.13 0.11
C ALA A 107 -3.56 5.73 -0.49
N VAL A 108 -4.44 5.55 -1.46
CA VAL A 108 -4.57 4.28 -2.21
C VAL A 108 -3.29 3.96 -2.97
N GLU A 109 -2.68 4.95 -3.62
CA GLU A 109 -1.41 4.76 -4.33
C GLU A 109 -0.26 4.40 -3.37
N LEU A 110 -0.17 5.06 -2.21
CA LEU A 110 0.81 4.72 -1.17
C LEU A 110 0.60 3.30 -0.64
N ALA A 111 -0.65 2.90 -0.41
CA ALA A 111 -0.99 1.55 0.03
C ALA A 111 -0.63 0.50 -1.01
N LYS A 112 -0.82 0.78 -2.29
CA LYS A 112 -0.39 -0.10 -3.39
C LYS A 112 1.12 -0.19 -3.51
N MET A 113 1.82 0.92 -3.31
CA MET A 113 3.28 1.01 -3.45
C MET A 113 4.00 0.24 -2.34
N PHE A 114 3.54 0.35 -1.11
CA PHE A 114 4.23 -0.16 0.08
C PHE A 114 3.55 -1.36 0.74
N GLY A 115 2.29 -1.63 0.43
CA GLY A 115 1.49 -2.70 1.00
C GLY A 115 1.38 -3.94 0.12
N GLY A 116 0.51 -4.85 0.54
CA GLY A 116 0.18 -6.06 -0.22
C GLY A 116 -0.91 -5.81 -1.27
N ASP A 117 -1.29 -6.88 -1.98
CA ASP A 117 -2.24 -6.81 -3.11
C ASP A 117 -3.63 -6.26 -2.71
N ASP A 118 -4.05 -6.46 -1.47
CA ASP A 118 -5.36 -6.04 -0.96
C ASP A 118 -5.33 -4.65 -0.30
N SER A 119 -4.16 -4.06 -0.09
CA SER A 119 -4.01 -2.80 0.66
C SER A 119 -4.74 -1.63 0.02
N GLY A 120 -4.62 -1.46 -1.29
CA GLY A 120 -5.30 -0.39 -2.03
C GLY A 120 -6.82 -0.46 -1.89
N SER A 121 -7.41 -1.64 -2.04
CA SER A 121 -8.86 -1.85 -1.90
C SER A 121 -9.34 -1.65 -0.46
N PHE A 122 -8.56 -2.12 0.51
CA PHE A 122 -8.86 -1.95 1.93
C PHE A 122 -8.88 -0.48 2.34
N VAL A 123 -7.82 0.25 2.00
CA VAL A 123 -7.70 1.69 2.28
C VAL A 123 -8.80 2.49 1.59
N ASN A 124 -9.06 2.23 0.31
CA ASN A 124 -10.13 2.89 -0.43
C ASN A 124 -11.51 2.64 0.20
N GLY A 125 -11.79 1.43 0.64
CA GLY A 125 -13.05 1.07 1.27
C GLY A 125 -13.32 1.85 2.56
N ILE A 126 -12.33 1.96 3.44
CA ILE A 126 -12.45 2.72 4.70
C ILE A 126 -12.58 4.22 4.43
N LEU A 127 -11.73 4.78 3.59
CA LEU A 127 -11.76 6.21 3.27
C LEU A 127 -13.04 6.61 2.56
N GLY A 128 -13.60 5.75 1.71
CA GLY A 128 -14.89 5.97 1.08
C GLY A 128 -16.04 6.05 2.08
N LYS A 129 -16.05 5.22 3.12
CA LYS A 129 -17.01 5.30 4.23
C LYS A 129 -16.87 6.60 5.01
N ILE A 130 -15.65 7.01 5.33
CA ILE A 130 -15.38 8.26 6.04
C ILE A 130 -15.86 9.45 5.21
N ALA A 131 -15.60 9.46 3.91
CA ALA A 131 -16.05 10.52 3.02
C ALA A 131 -17.57 10.60 2.91
N SER A 132 -18.27 9.46 2.91
CA SER A 132 -19.74 9.39 2.85
C SER A 132 -20.44 9.65 4.20
N GLY A 133 -19.68 9.66 5.32
CA GLY A 133 -20.23 9.78 6.66
C GLY A 133 -21.01 8.56 7.16
N LYS A 134 -20.96 7.44 6.45
CA LYS A 134 -21.68 6.20 6.81
C LYS A 134 -20.82 5.35 7.72
N LYS A 135 -21.08 5.44 9.02
CA LYS A 135 -20.44 4.57 10.03
C LYS A 135 -20.95 3.12 9.88
N ASP A 136 -20.09 2.16 10.18
CA ASP A 136 -20.47 0.76 10.20
C ASP A 136 -21.54 0.49 11.28
N SER A 137 -22.62 -0.21 10.89
CA SER A 137 -23.75 -0.55 11.77
C SER A 137 -23.47 -1.73 12.71
N GLY A 138 -22.22 -1.99 13.07
CA GLY A 138 -21.84 -2.97 14.08
C GLY A 138 -21.79 -4.45 13.62
N GLU A 139 -22.19 -4.76 12.39
CA GLU A 139 -21.94 -6.09 11.82
C GLU A 139 -20.52 -6.15 11.23
N ALA A 140 -19.73 -7.10 11.74
CA ALA A 140 -18.44 -7.41 11.14
C ALA A 140 -18.64 -7.76 9.66
N PRO A 141 -17.85 -7.21 8.74
CA PRO A 141 -17.98 -7.57 7.34
C PRO A 141 -17.77 -9.08 7.22
N LYS A 142 -18.79 -9.79 6.77
CA LYS A 142 -18.66 -11.20 6.40
C LYS A 142 -17.52 -11.26 5.38
N ARG A 143 -16.39 -11.87 5.76
CA ARG A 143 -15.33 -12.18 4.84
C ARG A 143 -15.98 -12.84 3.62
N ARG A 144 -16.07 -12.11 2.52
CA ARG A 144 -16.20 -12.74 1.22
C ARG A 144 -14.94 -13.58 1.09
N ARG A 145 -15.06 -14.87 1.38
CA ARG A 145 -14.10 -15.84 0.89
C ARG A 145 -14.13 -15.67 -0.62
N GLN A 146 -13.21 -14.86 -1.14
CA GLN A 146 -12.79 -15.04 -2.51
C GLN A 146 -12.12 -16.41 -2.51
N THR A 147 -12.91 -17.41 -2.81
CA THR A 147 -12.36 -18.63 -3.34
C THR A 147 -11.66 -18.22 -4.63
N HIS A 148 -10.37 -17.95 -4.51
CA HIS A 148 -9.48 -18.05 -5.63
C HIS A 148 -9.53 -19.54 -6.02
N GLN A 149 -10.56 -19.90 -6.78
CA GLN A 149 -10.39 -21.01 -7.70
C GLN A 149 -9.31 -20.53 -8.67
N ALA A 150 -8.07 -20.80 -8.27
CA ALA A 150 -7.01 -20.88 -9.23
C ALA A 150 -7.52 -21.87 -10.28
N LYS A 151 -8.02 -21.37 -11.39
CA LYS A 151 -8.12 -22.15 -12.61
C LYS A 151 -6.67 -22.49 -12.96
N ILE A 152 -6.22 -23.61 -12.45
CA ILE A 152 -5.04 -24.29 -12.98
C ILE A 152 -5.45 -24.63 -14.40
N ILE A 153 -5.08 -23.76 -15.32
CA ILE A 153 -5.07 -24.10 -16.74
C ILE A 153 -3.90 -25.07 -16.87
N ILE A 154 -4.23 -26.37 -16.71
CA ILE A 154 -3.34 -27.42 -17.16
C ILE A 154 -3.32 -27.29 -18.66
N ARG A 155 -2.35 -26.54 -19.19
CA ARG A 155 -1.92 -26.68 -20.57
C ARG A 155 -1.34 -28.07 -20.65
N SER A 156 -2.16 -29.04 -21.07
CA SER A 156 -1.67 -30.29 -21.57
C SER A 156 -0.88 -29.94 -22.83
N SER A 157 0.42 -29.81 -22.68
CA SER A 157 1.33 -29.84 -23.82
C SER A 157 1.23 -31.25 -24.38
N LYS A 158 0.44 -31.37 -25.46
CA LYS A 158 0.50 -32.49 -26.36
C LYS A 158 1.94 -32.54 -26.89
N LYS A 159 2.74 -33.41 -26.33
CA LYS A 159 4.00 -33.82 -26.91
C LYS A 159 3.66 -34.56 -28.20
N ASP A 160 3.80 -33.89 -29.29
CA ASP A 160 3.98 -34.56 -30.56
C ASP A 160 5.36 -35.22 -30.55
N ALA A 161 5.37 -36.52 -30.42
CA ALA A 161 6.56 -37.32 -30.59
C ALA A 161 6.91 -37.36 -32.09
N PRO A 162 8.15 -37.12 -32.48
CA PRO A 162 8.56 -37.34 -33.86
C PRO A 162 8.63 -38.85 -34.13
N LYS A 163 7.91 -39.29 -35.14
CA LYS A 163 8.05 -40.61 -35.68
C LYS A 163 9.44 -40.74 -36.33
N SER A 164 10.26 -41.61 -35.77
CA SER A 164 11.46 -42.09 -36.41
C SER A 164 11.06 -43.10 -37.47
N GLU A 165 11.11 -42.75 -38.72
CA GLU A 165 11.15 -43.71 -39.83
C GLU A 165 12.58 -44.14 -40.05
N THR A 166 12.86 -45.34 -39.61
CA THR A 166 14.05 -46.09 -39.98
C THR A 166 13.80 -46.68 -41.36
N LYS A 167 14.44 -46.19 -42.39
CA LYS A 167 14.62 -46.94 -43.67
C LYS A 167 16.02 -47.46 -43.68
N ALA A 168 16.08 -48.76 -43.63
CA ALA A 168 17.26 -49.57 -43.92
C ALA A 168 17.66 -49.45 -45.39
N GLU A 169 18.91 -49.30 -45.67
CA GLU A 169 19.54 -49.47 -46.94
C GLU A 169 20.03 -50.89 -47.10
N PRO A 170 20.01 -51.41 -48.29
CA PRO A 170 20.78 -52.61 -48.61
C PRO A 170 22.16 -52.22 -49.16
N GLU A 171 23.12 -53.03 -48.73
CA GLU A 171 24.48 -53.08 -49.23
C GLU A 171 24.50 -53.47 -50.70
N GLU A 172 25.37 -52.88 -51.46
CA GLU A 172 25.94 -53.49 -52.62
C GLU A 172 27.44 -53.29 -52.76
N ASN A 173 28.11 -54.44 -52.79
CA ASN A 173 29.47 -54.68 -53.14
C ASN A 173 29.84 -54.18 -54.52
N SER A 174 31.06 -53.81 -54.74
CA SER A 174 32.03 -54.55 -55.68
C SER A 174 33.30 -53.73 -55.86
N ASP A 175 34.35 -54.34 -55.51
CA ASP A 175 35.48 -54.69 -56.34
C ASP A 175 36.00 -53.65 -57.36
N ASN A 176 37.16 -53.17 -57.09
CA ASN A 176 38.43 -53.38 -57.80
C ASN A 176 39.51 -52.42 -57.29
#